data_8115652831cd55f8396894507b74fade
#
_entry.id   8115652831cd55f8396894507b74fade
#
_cell.length_a   1.000
_cell.length_b   1.000
_cell.length_c   1.000
_cell.angle_alpha   90.00
_cell.angle_beta   90.00
_cell.angle_gamma   90.00
#
_symmetry.space_group_name_H-M   'P 1'
#
loop_
_entity.id
_entity.type
_entity.pdbx_description
1 polymer ?
#
loop_
_entity_poly.entity_id
_entity_poly.type
_entity_poly.pdbx_seq_one_letter_code
_entity_poly.pdbx_strand_id
1 'polypeptide(L)'
;AFVSAVAFDKYSCKSYLRDIDYVRLAPDAFVRKGMDVNAFAQKAVSRLGLPLFVKPTDGGSSFGITKVKEADALPSAVNFAFSEGPAVVVEKSIKGREFTCAAYTDDNGQVKALPVIEIITENEYFDYDAKYNGHSREVCPAEISEEMSSEIQKVTEQIYAHLGCNGIVRMDYISAEDGLYFLEVNTIPGMTSASLVPKMVRAAGLDMTSFLTSVIENS
;
A
#
# COMPACT_ATOMS: atom_id res chain seq x y z
N ALA A 1 -10.02 10.26 12.76
CA ALA A 1 -10.09 11.36 11.77
C ALA A 1 -8.74 11.70 11.15
N PHE A 2 -7.68 11.98 11.97
CA PHE A 2 -6.35 12.35 11.45
C PHE A 2 -5.73 11.22 10.61
N VAL A 3 -5.66 10.02 11.14
CA VAL A 3 -5.06 8.84 10.47
C VAL A 3 -5.73 8.56 9.13
N SER A 4 -7.08 8.54 9.09
CA SER A 4 -7.82 8.30 7.86
C SER A 4 -7.52 9.35 6.78
N ALA A 5 -7.36 10.62 7.17
CA ALA A 5 -7.03 11.70 6.23
C ALA A 5 -5.60 11.57 5.69
N VAL A 6 -4.64 11.30 6.58
CA VAL A 6 -3.23 11.11 6.18
C VAL A 6 -3.06 9.85 5.33
N ALA A 7 -3.69 8.75 5.73
CA ALA A 7 -3.57 7.48 5.04
C ALA A 7 -4.26 7.47 3.66
N PHE A 8 -5.29 8.27 3.46
CA PHE A 8 -6.01 8.37 2.19
C PHE A 8 -5.19 9.07 1.10
N ASP A 9 -4.36 10.06 1.47
CA ASP A 9 -3.44 10.73 0.55
C ASP A 9 -2.06 10.05 0.58
N LYS A 10 -1.70 9.40 -0.52
CA LYS A 10 -0.45 8.61 -0.66
C LYS A 10 0.81 9.41 -0.35
N TYR A 11 0.85 10.67 -0.80
CA TYR A 11 2.03 11.51 -0.57
C TYR A 11 2.13 11.97 0.88
N SER A 12 1.00 12.33 1.50
CA SER A 12 0.94 12.70 2.92
C SER A 12 1.34 11.54 3.82
N CYS A 13 0.81 10.33 3.56
CA CYS A 13 1.16 9.12 4.29
C CYS A 13 2.66 8.83 4.20
N LYS A 14 3.22 8.81 2.99
CA LYS A 14 4.67 8.62 2.79
C LYS A 14 5.49 9.71 3.45
N SER A 15 5.05 10.97 3.38
CA SER A 15 5.75 12.09 4.02
C SER A 15 5.79 11.95 5.54
N TYR A 16 4.71 11.45 6.14
CA TYR A 16 4.63 11.18 7.57
C TYR A 16 5.54 10.02 8.01
N LEU A 17 5.75 9.03 7.13
CA LEU A 17 6.59 7.86 7.39
C LEU A 17 8.05 8.01 6.93
N ARG A 18 8.42 9.12 6.28
CA ARG A 18 9.69 9.26 5.55
C ARG A 18 10.95 9.18 6.42
N ASP A 19 10.87 9.66 7.64
CA ASP A 19 12.02 9.76 8.54
C ASP A 19 12.06 8.62 9.57
N ILE A 20 11.37 7.51 9.26
CA ILE A 20 11.28 6.34 10.14
C ILE A 20 12.24 5.26 9.65
N ASP A 21 13.23 4.91 10.45
CA ASP A 21 14.34 4.02 10.08
C ASP A 21 13.89 2.61 9.66
N TYR A 22 12.77 2.11 10.21
CA TYR A 22 12.24 0.78 9.87
C TYR A 22 11.26 0.77 8.69
N VAL A 23 10.97 1.93 8.08
CA VAL A 23 10.07 2.04 6.93
C VAL A 23 10.84 2.43 5.69
N ARG A 24 10.92 1.54 4.72
CA ARG A 24 11.50 1.86 3.41
C ARG A 24 10.41 2.28 2.44
N LEU A 25 10.59 3.42 1.80
CA LEU A 25 9.68 4.00 0.82
C LEU A 25 10.34 4.05 -0.56
N ALA A 26 9.57 3.77 -1.62
CA ALA A 26 10.06 4.01 -2.97
C ALA A 26 10.40 5.51 -3.14
N PRO A 27 11.54 5.86 -3.75
CA PRO A 27 11.85 7.25 -4.09
C PRO A 27 10.75 7.87 -4.93
N ASP A 28 10.36 9.10 -4.63
CA ASP A 28 9.20 9.76 -5.24
C ASP A 28 9.43 11.22 -5.61
N ALA A 29 8.53 11.75 -6.43
CA ALA A 29 8.40 13.16 -6.75
C ALA A 29 6.92 13.54 -6.72
N PHE A 30 6.62 14.78 -6.33
CA PHE A 30 5.28 15.29 -6.14
C PHE A 30 4.98 16.48 -7.04
N VAL A 31 3.78 16.52 -7.65
CA VAL A 31 3.33 17.60 -8.53
C VAL A 31 1.85 17.90 -8.30
N ARG A 32 1.48 19.18 -8.41
CA ARG A 32 0.08 19.65 -8.30
C ARG A 32 -0.37 20.29 -9.62
N LYS A 33 -1.68 20.29 -9.84
CA LYS A 33 -2.29 21.07 -10.94
C LYS A 33 -1.81 22.53 -10.88
N GLY A 34 -1.47 23.09 -12.07
CA GLY A 34 -0.94 24.45 -12.19
C GLY A 34 0.59 24.55 -12.19
N MET A 35 1.32 23.47 -11.84
CA MET A 35 2.77 23.42 -12.02
C MET A 35 3.14 23.07 -13.48
N ASP A 36 4.34 23.47 -13.91
CA ASP A 36 4.87 23.07 -15.22
C ASP A 36 5.18 21.57 -15.24
N VAL A 37 4.29 20.79 -15.86
CA VAL A 37 4.38 19.33 -15.94
C VAL A 37 5.60 18.88 -16.75
N ASN A 38 5.99 19.62 -17.79
CA ASN A 38 7.13 19.24 -18.62
C ASN A 38 8.46 19.41 -17.85
N ALA A 39 8.64 20.56 -17.19
CA ALA A 39 9.79 20.81 -16.35
C ALA A 39 9.85 19.84 -15.17
N PHE A 40 8.70 19.51 -14.57
CA PHE A 40 8.61 18.49 -13.53
C PHE A 40 9.03 17.11 -14.04
N ALA A 41 8.50 16.66 -15.18
CA ALA A 41 8.79 15.35 -15.76
C ALA A 41 10.28 15.14 -16.03
N GLN A 42 10.94 16.14 -16.61
CA GLN A 42 12.40 16.10 -16.84
C GLN A 42 13.18 15.88 -15.55
N LYS A 43 12.85 16.63 -14.49
CA LYS A 43 13.48 16.51 -13.17
C LYS A 43 13.19 15.15 -12.52
N ALA A 44 11.96 14.67 -12.61
CA ALA A 44 11.54 13.39 -12.04
C ALA A 44 12.30 12.23 -12.70
N VAL A 45 12.36 12.18 -14.03
CA VAL A 45 13.13 11.14 -14.77
C VAL A 45 14.61 11.18 -14.40
N SER A 46 15.21 12.38 -14.39
CA SER A 46 16.63 12.55 -14.04
C SER A 46 16.96 12.06 -12.62
N ARG A 47 16.05 12.26 -11.67
CA ARG A 47 16.27 11.92 -10.25
C ARG A 47 15.93 10.47 -9.92
N LEU A 48 14.82 9.95 -10.48
CA LEU A 48 14.27 8.65 -10.08
C LEU A 48 14.66 7.52 -11.05
N GLY A 49 15.00 7.84 -12.30
CA GLY A 49 15.18 6.86 -13.36
C GLY A 49 13.85 6.25 -13.82
N LEU A 50 13.90 5.34 -14.78
CA LEU A 50 12.76 4.60 -15.30
C LEU A 50 12.88 3.12 -14.92
N PRO A 51 11.78 2.37 -14.87
CA PRO A 51 10.39 2.80 -15.03
C PRO A 51 9.82 3.50 -13.80
N LEU A 52 8.73 4.28 -13.99
CA LEU A 52 8.06 5.05 -12.94
C LEU A 52 6.58 4.66 -12.84
N PHE A 53 6.01 4.73 -11.64
CA PHE A 53 4.57 4.73 -11.43
C PHE A 53 4.08 6.15 -11.19
N VAL A 54 3.05 6.54 -11.93
CA VAL A 54 2.33 7.81 -11.78
C VAL A 54 1.00 7.51 -11.12
N LYS A 55 0.71 8.15 -9.98
CA LYS A 55 -0.48 7.86 -9.17
C LYS A 55 -1.14 9.16 -8.72
N PRO A 56 -2.49 9.29 -8.78
CA PRO A 56 -3.19 10.31 -8.01
C PRO A 56 -2.83 10.15 -6.52
N THR A 57 -2.71 11.24 -5.77
CA THR A 57 -2.39 11.14 -4.34
C THR A 57 -3.54 10.57 -3.53
N ASP A 58 -4.76 10.91 -3.91
CA ASP A 58 -6.01 10.42 -3.34
C ASP A 58 -6.71 9.44 -4.30
N GLY A 59 -7.58 8.62 -3.77
CA GLY A 59 -8.30 7.60 -4.54
C GLY A 59 -7.86 6.17 -4.25
N GLY A 60 -8.59 5.22 -4.82
CA GLY A 60 -8.44 3.79 -4.58
C GLY A 60 -8.53 2.95 -5.86
N SER A 61 -8.49 1.62 -5.68
CA SER A 61 -8.70 0.63 -6.75
C SER A 61 -7.80 0.79 -7.98
N SER A 62 -6.63 1.41 -7.83
CA SER A 62 -5.65 1.66 -8.90
C SER A 62 -6.14 2.55 -10.05
N PHE A 63 -7.24 3.31 -9.88
CA PHE A 63 -7.68 4.28 -10.87
C PHE A 63 -6.65 5.39 -11.07
N GLY A 64 -6.43 5.80 -12.32
CA GLY A 64 -5.50 6.85 -12.68
C GLY A 64 -4.02 6.47 -12.53
N ILE A 65 -3.71 5.20 -12.19
CA ILE A 65 -2.31 4.73 -12.09
C ILE A 65 -1.79 4.36 -13.47
N THR A 66 -0.59 4.84 -13.79
CA THR A 66 0.11 4.52 -15.03
C THR A 66 1.55 4.13 -14.76
N LYS A 67 2.02 3.01 -15.35
CA LYS A 67 3.43 2.64 -15.37
C LYS A 67 4.09 3.23 -16.61
N VAL A 68 5.04 4.11 -16.40
CA VAL A 68 5.77 4.84 -17.44
C VAL A 68 7.13 4.20 -17.65
N LYS A 69 7.39 3.72 -18.87
CA LYS A 69 8.65 3.08 -19.27
C LYS A 69 9.56 4.02 -20.07
N GLU A 70 8.95 5.04 -20.72
CA GLU A 70 9.65 5.99 -21.59
C GLU A 70 9.45 7.42 -21.07
N ALA A 71 10.50 8.24 -21.11
CA ALA A 71 10.51 9.56 -20.50
C ALA A 71 9.48 10.54 -21.11
N ASP A 72 9.23 10.44 -22.41
CA ASP A 72 8.30 11.29 -23.17
C ASP A 72 6.83 10.99 -22.83
N ALA A 73 6.52 9.81 -22.30
CA ALA A 73 5.18 9.45 -21.85
C ALA A 73 4.81 10.04 -20.47
N LEU A 74 5.81 10.48 -19.68
CA LEU A 74 5.55 10.94 -18.30
C LEU A 74 4.63 12.16 -18.21
N PRO A 75 4.74 13.22 -19.04
CA PRO A 75 3.82 14.34 -18.99
C PRO A 75 2.37 13.95 -19.25
N SER A 76 2.13 13.07 -20.21
CA SER A 76 0.78 12.58 -20.52
C SER A 76 0.20 11.73 -19.38
N ALA A 77 1.01 10.87 -18.75
CA ALA A 77 0.60 10.08 -17.60
C ALA A 77 0.25 10.96 -16.38
N VAL A 78 1.03 12.02 -16.12
CA VAL A 78 0.73 13.00 -15.06
C VAL A 78 -0.58 13.72 -15.33
N ASN A 79 -0.81 14.17 -16.57
CA ASN A 79 -2.07 14.83 -16.95
C ASN A 79 -3.28 13.89 -16.86
N PHE A 80 -3.10 12.61 -17.18
CA PHE A 80 -4.13 11.58 -16.97
C PHE A 80 -4.44 11.39 -15.49
N ALA A 81 -3.43 11.26 -14.64
CA ALA A 81 -3.65 11.14 -13.19
C ALA A 81 -4.33 12.39 -12.58
N PHE A 82 -4.14 13.57 -13.17
CA PHE A 82 -4.85 14.79 -12.77
C PHE A 82 -6.35 14.77 -13.11
N SER A 83 -6.86 13.84 -13.93
CA SER A 83 -8.32 13.67 -14.07
C SER A 83 -8.97 13.16 -12.80
N GLU A 84 -8.22 12.38 -12.00
CA GLU A 84 -8.71 11.77 -10.76
C GLU A 84 -8.54 12.67 -9.53
N GLY A 85 -7.60 13.64 -9.56
CA GLY A 85 -7.36 14.50 -8.40
C GLY A 85 -6.47 15.72 -8.70
N PRO A 86 -6.27 16.60 -7.71
CA PRO A 86 -5.49 17.83 -7.90
C PRO A 86 -3.98 17.64 -7.75
N ALA A 87 -3.53 16.46 -7.28
CA ALA A 87 -2.14 16.17 -6.98
C ALA A 87 -1.76 14.76 -7.42
N VAL A 88 -0.50 14.59 -7.77
CA VAL A 88 0.06 13.35 -8.31
C VAL A 88 1.40 13.06 -7.64
N VAL A 89 1.62 11.82 -7.26
CA VAL A 89 2.91 11.28 -6.86
C VAL A 89 3.48 10.40 -7.97
N VAL A 90 4.75 10.61 -8.28
CA VAL A 90 5.52 9.81 -9.25
C VAL A 90 6.57 9.04 -8.46
N GLU A 91 6.54 7.73 -8.55
CA GLU A 91 7.39 6.84 -7.75
C GLU A 91 8.27 5.98 -8.63
N LYS A 92 9.49 5.71 -8.17
CA LYS A 92 10.35 4.69 -8.79
C LYS A 92 9.65 3.33 -8.70
N SER A 93 9.61 2.60 -9.83
CA SER A 93 9.08 1.24 -9.84
C SER A 93 10.02 0.31 -9.09
N ILE A 94 9.51 -0.32 -8.03
CA ILE A 94 10.21 -1.36 -7.28
C ILE A 94 9.79 -2.71 -7.85
N LYS A 95 10.75 -3.59 -8.13
CA LYS A 95 10.50 -4.97 -8.54
C LYS A 95 10.60 -5.89 -7.33
N GLY A 96 9.61 -6.74 -7.13
CA GLY A 96 9.61 -7.68 -6.02
C GLY A 96 8.31 -8.46 -5.95
N ARG A 97 8.19 -9.26 -4.90
CA ARG A 97 6.96 -9.97 -4.54
C ARG A 97 6.05 -9.02 -3.76
N GLU A 98 4.76 -9.05 -4.06
CA GLU A 98 3.77 -8.19 -3.40
C GLU A 98 3.12 -8.92 -2.23
N PHE A 99 3.11 -8.26 -1.07
CA PHE A 99 2.54 -8.78 0.18
C PHE A 99 1.56 -7.79 0.78
N THR A 100 0.62 -8.34 1.53
CA THR A 100 -0.29 -7.54 2.33
C THR A 100 -0.44 -8.15 3.72
N CYS A 101 -0.53 -7.28 4.73
CA CYS A 101 -0.68 -7.67 6.13
C CYS A 101 -1.64 -6.69 6.81
N ALA A 102 -2.55 -7.22 7.62
CA ALA A 102 -3.45 -6.41 8.42
C ALA A 102 -3.03 -6.42 9.89
N ALA A 103 -3.32 -5.31 10.58
CA ALA A 103 -3.13 -5.21 12.02
C ALA A 103 -4.37 -4.63 12.71
N TYR A 104 -4.52 -4.95 13.99
CA TYR A 104 -5.59 -4.51 14.87
C TYR A 104 -5.09 -4.42 16.30
N THR A 105 -5.87 -3.80 17.18
CA THR A 105 -5.61 -3.83 18.64
C THR A 105 -6.43 -4.95 19.28
N ASP A 106 -5.77 -5.83 20.04
CA ASP A 106 -6.40 -6.94 20.75
C ASP A 106 -7.04 -6.51 22.09
N ASP A 107 -7.71 -7.46 22.76
CA ASP A 107 -8.39 -7.23 24.05
C ASP A 107 -7.44 -6.83 25.20
N ASN A 108 -6.14 -6.98 25.02
CA ASN A 108 -5.11 -6.53 25.96
C ASN A 108 -4.54 -5.15 25.62
N GLY A 109 -5.09 -4.48 24.60
CA GLY A 109 -4.58 -3.21 24.08
C GLY A 109 -3.27 -3.33 23.30
N GLN A 110 -2.91 -4.54 22.86
CA GLN A 110 -1.71 -4.78 22.10
C GLN A 110 -2.00 -4.80 20.60
N VAL A 111 -1.13 -4.15 19.83
CA VAL A 111 -1.19 -4.23 18.37
C VAL A 111 -0.77 -5.64 17.93
N LYS A 112 -1.57 -6.26 17.08
CA LYS A 112 -1.36 -7.59 16.52
C LYS A 112 -1.46 -7.56 15.02
N ALA A 113 -0.46 -8.09 14.35
CA ALA A 113 -0.51 -8.37 12.92
C ALA A 113 -1.13 -9.74 12.65
N LEU A 114 -1.93 -9.81 11.58
CA LEU A 114 -2.51 -11.06 11.07
C LEU A 114 -1.51 -11.77 10.14
N PRO A 115 -1.76 -13.04 9.77
CA PRO A 115 -0.95 -13.75 8.78
C PRO A 115 -0.82 -12.98 7.46
N VAL A 116 0.38 -12.99 6.91
CA VAL A 116 0.71 -12.32 5.64
C VAL A 116 0.04 -13.02 4.46
N ILE A 117 -0.47 -12.26 3.51
CA ILE A 117 -0.92 -12.76 2.21
C ILE A 117 0.07 -12.33 1.13
N GLU A 118 0.42 -13.23 0.23
CA GLU A 118 1.09 -12.90 -1.01
C GLU A 118 0.07 -12.66 -2.12
N ILE A 119 0.25 -11.58 -2.86
CA ILE A 119 -0.53 -11.25 -4.06
C ILE A 119 0.31 -11.61 -5.28
N ILE A 120 -0.11 -12.64 -6.01
CA ILE A 120 0.53 -13.08 -7.24
C ILE A 120 -0.36 -12.64 -8.40
N THR A 121 0.12 -11.73 -9.24
CA THR A 121 -0.61 -11.26 -10.42
C THR A 121 0.12 -11.68 -11.69
N GLU A 122 -0.65 -12.01 -12.73
CA GLU A 122 -0.14 -12.23 -14.09
C GLU A 122 0.11 -10.89 -14.80
N ASN A 123 -0.48 -9.79 -14.31
CA ASN A 123 -0.29 -8.45 -14.83
C ASN A 123 1.05 -7.85 -14.36
N GLU A 124 1.51 -6.79 -15.02
CA GLU A 124 2.76 -6.08 -14.62
C GLU A 124 2.72 -5.50 -13.20
N TYR A 125 1.52 -5.32 -12.63
CA TYR A 125 1.26 -4.90 -11.25
C TYR A 125 -0.19 -5.23 -10.87
N PHE A 126 -0.52 -5.13 -9.58
CA PHE A 126 -1.86 -5.41 -9.06
C PHE A 126 -2.81 -4.23 -9.38
N ASP A 127 -3.22 -4.14 -10.64
CA ASP A 127 -4.14 -3.14 -11.17
C ASP A 127 -5.61 -3.48 -10.87
N TYR A 128 -6.52 -2.64 -11.37
CA TYR A 128 -7.96 -2.85 -11.21
C TYR A 128 -8.42 -4.21 -11.78
N ASP A 129 -7.91 -4.57 -12.94
CA ASP A 129 -8.27 -5.80 -13.63
C ASP A 129 -7.81 -7.04 -12.83
N ALA A 130 -6.57 -7.01 -12.32
CA ALA A 130 -6.06 -8.05 -11.43
C ALA A 130 -6.86 -8.17 -10.12
N LYS A 131 -7.37 -7.03 -9.58
CA LYS A 131 -8.13 -7.00 -8.33
C LYS A 131 -9.54 -7.60 -8.45
N TYR A 132 -10.21 -7.40 -9.58
CA TYR A 132 -11.65 -7.68 -9.69
C TYR A 132 -12.03 -8.71 -10.76
N ASN A 133 -11.14 -9.00 -11.73
CA ASN A 133 -11.43 -9.88 -12.87
C ASN A 133 -10.71 -11.23 -12.80
N GLY A 134 -10.16 -11.61 -11.64
CA GLY A 134 -9.61 -12.95 -11.40
C GLY A 134 -8.20 -13.19 -11.97
N HIS A 135 -7.46 -12.13 -12.33
CA HIS A 135 -6.08 -12.20 -12.81
C HIS A 135 -5.04 -12.13 -11.67
N SER A 136 -5.45 -12.42 -10.45
CA SER A 136 -4.56 -12.55 -9.31
C SER A 136 -4.89 -13.78 -8.47
N ARG A 137 -3.85 -14.35 -7.85
CA ARG A 137 -3.94 -15.40 -6.86
C ARG A 137 -3.46 -14.86 -5.52
N GLU A 138 -4.24 -15.06 -4.49
CA GLU A 138 -3.96 -14.66 -3.12
C GLU A 138 -3.60 -15.91 -2.30
N VAL A 139 -2.36 -15.99 -1.85
CA VAL A 139 -1.85 -17.12 -1.05
C VAL A 139 -1.85 -16.72 0.43
N CYS A 140 -2.70 -17.35 1.22
CA CYS A 140 -2.90 -17.07 2.64
C CYS A 140 -2.83 -18.35 3.48
N PRO A 141 -1.91 -18.49 4.46
CA PRO A 141 -0.74 -17.63 4.67
C PRO A 141 0.22 -17.68 3.47
N ALA A 142 1.01 -16.63 3.29
CA ALA A 142 2.02 -16.56 2.24
C ALA A 142 3.08 -17.68 2.39
N GLU A 143 3.51 -18.25 1.26
CA GLU A 143 4.57 -19.26 1.23
C GLU A 143 5.95 -18.58 1.27
N ILE A 144 6.35 -18.13 2.46
CA ILE A 144 7.60 -17.41 2.75
C ILE A 144 8.26 -17.98 4.01
N SER A 145 9.52 -17.59 4.26
CA SER A 145 10.21 -17.98 5.49
C SER A 145 9.57 -17.32 6.73
N GLU A 146 9.76 -17.92 7.90
CA GLU A 146 9.29 -17.37 9.17
C GLU A 146 9.91 -16.00 9.46
N GLU A 147 11.17 -15.80 9.09
CA GLU A 147 11.89 -14.53 9.27
C GLU A 147 11.22 -13.42 8.45
N MET A 148 10.91 -13.70 7.19
CA MET A 148 10.25 -12.72 6.30
C MET A 148 8.82 -12.42 6.75
N SER A 149 8.07 -13.44 7.18
CA SER A 149 6.73 -13.25 7.74
C SER A 149 6.77 -12.37 8.98
N SER A 150 7.70 -12.67 9.91
CA SER A 150 7.89 -11.90 11.14
C SER A 150 8.34 -10.46 10.87
N GLU A 151 9.19 -10.24 9.86
CA GLU A 151 9.62 -8.90 9.45
C GLU A 151 8.41 -8.07 8.97
N ILE A 152 7.60 -8.60 8.04
CA ILE A 152 6.41 -7.92 7.52
C ILE A 152 5.42 -7.62 8.64
N GLN A 153 5.15 -8.59 9.51
CA GLN A 153 4.23 -8.42 10.63
C GLN A 153 4.73 -7.35 11.61
N LYS A 154 6.00 -7.40 11.99
CA LYS A 154 6.61 -6.42 12.88
C LYS A 154 6.57 -5.00 12.32
N VAL A 155 6.91 -4.81 11.04
CA VAL A 155 6.82 -3.51 10.38
C VAL A 155 5.37 -3.02 10.33
N THR A 156 4.42 -3.92 10.08
CA THR A 156 2.98 -3.60 10.08
C THR A 156 2.52 -3.10 11.44
N GLU A 157 2.89 -3.79 12.54
CA GLU A 157 2.57 -3.38 13.90
C GLU A 157 3.20 -2.04 14.28
N GLN A 158 4.44 -1.82 13.86
CA GLN A 158 5.17 -0.57 14.11
C GLN A 158 4.53 0.61 13.36
N ILE A 159 4.16 0.45 12.09
CA ILE A 159 3.47 1.50 11.32
C ILE A 159 2.09 1.76 11.90
N TYR A 160 1.33 0.72 12.30
CA TYR A 160 0.04 0.86 12.95
C TYR A 160 0.13 1.74 14.19
N ALA A 161 1.07 1.44 15.08
CA ALA A 161 1.29 2.20 16.31
C ALA A 161 1.77 3.64 16.02
N HIS A 162 2.70 3.81 15.07
CA HIS A 162 3.25 5.12 14.71
C HIS A 162 2.20 6.06 14.10
N LEU A 163 1.33 5.55 13.23
CA LEU A 163 0.22 6.31 12.67
C LEU A 163 -0.88 6.59 13.71
N GLY A 164 -0.90 5.90 14.85
CA GLY A 164 -1.97 5.97 15.83
C GLY A 164 -3.28 5.40 15.26
N CYS A 165 -3.18 4.26 14.56
CA CYS A 165 -4.34 3.58 14.01
C CYS A 165 -5.24 3.03 15.10
N ASN A 166 -6.53 2.99 14.84
CA ASN A 166 -7.54 2.28 15.65
C ASN A 166 -8.33 1.31 14.76
N GLY A 167 -8.92 0.29 15.36
CA GLY A 167 -9.68 -0.72 14.65
C GLY A 167 -8.77 -1.59 13.78
N ILE A 168 -9.18 -1.91 12.57
CA ILE A 168 -8.41 -2.74 11.66
C ILE A 168 -7.92 -1.95 10.46
N VAL A 169 -6.64 -2.11 10.13
CA VAL A 169 -6.04 -1.56 8.90
C VAL A 169 -5.29 -2.66 8.15
N ARG A 170 -5.16 -2.49 6.84
CA ARG A 170 -4.34 -3.36 5.98
C ARG A 170 -3.24 -2.55 5.31
N MET A 171 -2.05 -3.06 5.29
CA MET A 171 -0.89 -2.43 4.68
C MET A 171 -0.34 -3.30 3.57
N ASP A 172 0.08 -2.68 2.48
CA ASP A 172 0.55 -3.34 1.28
C ASP A 172 2.05 -3.05 1.10
N TYR A 173 2.81 -4.07 0.67
CA TYR A 173 4.27 -4.06 0.60
C TYR A 173 4.80 -4.69 -0.67
N ILE A 174 6.03 -4.29 -1.07
CA ILE A 174 6.84 -5.04 -2.03
C ILE A 174 8.13 -5.48 -1.35
N SER A 175 8.40 -6.78 -1.36
CA SER A 175 9.70 -7.33 -0.96
C SER A 175 10.59 -7.43 -2.20
N ALA A 176 11.60 -6.57 -2.26
CA ALA A 176 12.64 -6.53 -3.28
C ALA A 176 13.94 -7.17 -2.78
N GLU A 177 14.93 -7.31 -3.66
CA GLU A 177 16.24 -7.87 -3.29
C GLU A 177 16.95 -7.06 -2.20
N ASP A 178 16.72 -5.74 -2.16
CA ASP A 178 17.36 -4.82 -1.22
C ASP A 178 16.50 -4.51 0.02
N GLY A 179 15.33 -5.11 0.17
CA GLY A 179 14.50 -5.04 1.37
C GLY A 179 13.00 -4.87 1.13
N LEU A 180 12.27 -4.66 2.23
CA LEU A 180 10.82 -4.52 2.27
C LEU A 180 10.41 -3.05 2.06
N TYR A 181 9.61 -2.78 1.03
CA TYR A 181 9.09 -1.45 0.72
C TYR A 181 7.62 -1.35 1.09
N PHE A 182 7.26 -0.34 1.86
CA PHE A 182 5.87 0.02 2.12
C PHE A 182 5.25 0.72 0.91
N LEU A 183 4.03 0.32 0.55
CA LEU A 183 3.26 0.91 -0.57
C LEU A 183 2.16 1.84 -0.08
N GLU A 184 1.22 1.30 0.67
CA GLU A 184 0.05 2.06 1.14
C GLU A 184 -0.59 1.42 2.38
N VAL A 185 -1.44 2.19 3.07
CA VAL A 185 -2.29 1.71 4.15
C VAL A 185 -3.77 1.90 3.78
N ASN A 186 -4.55 0.86 4.02
CA ASN A 186 -6.00 0.84 3.83
C ASN A 186 -6.69 0.87 5.19
N THR A 187 -7.26 2.01 5.55
CA THR A 187 -7.92 2.21 6.87
C THR A 187 -9.36 1.69 6.92
N ILE A 188 -9.94 1.33 5.78
CA ILE A 188 -11.26 0.69 5.67
C ILE A 188 -11.12 -0.51 4.72
N PRO A 189 -10.43 -1.58 5.14
CA PRO A 189 -10.25 -2.75 4.30
C PRO A 189 -11.57 -3.48 4.07
N GLY A 190 -11.68 -4.16 2.91
CA GLY A 190 -12.86 -4.97 2.60
C GLY A 190 -13.07 -6.10 3.61
N MET A 191 -14.34 -6.36 3.95
CA MET A 191 -14.76 -7.33 4.98
C MET A 191 -15.74 -8.38 4.45
N THR A 192 -15.89 -8.53 3.14
CA THR A 192 -16.67 -9.63 2.56
C THR A 192 -15.94 -10.96 2.75
N SER A 193 -16.62 -12.08 2.65
CA SER A 193 -16.02 -13.41 2.81
C SER A 193 -14.84 -13.69 1.85
N ALA A 194 -14.83 -13.01 0.70
CA ALA A 194 -13.76 -13.10 -0.31
C ALA A 194 -12.61 -12.10 -0.07
N SER A 195 -12.81 -11.10 0.81
CA SER A 195 -11.80 -10.07 1.08
C SER A 195 -10.57 -10.61 1.81
N LEU A 196 -9.45 -9.90 1.69
CA LEU A 196 -8.14 -10.29 2.23
C LEU A 196 -8.14 -10.40 3.76
N VAL A 197 -8.72 -9.43 4.47
CA VAL A 197 -8.73 -9.45 5.94
C VAL A 197 -9.47 -10.67 6.50
N PRO A 198 -10.70 -11.01 6.08
CA PRO A 198 -11.33 -12.25 6.49
C PRO A 198 -10.55 -13.54 6.15
N LYS A 199 -9.74 -13.55 5.08
CA LYS A 199 -8.84 -14.67 4.79
C LYS A 199 -7.72 -14.76 5.83
N MET A 200 -7.12 -13.62 6.20
CA MET A 200 -6.09 -13.54 7.26
C MET A 200 -6.63 -14.00 8.62
N VAL A 201 -7.83 -13.55 8.99
CA VAL A 201 -8.48 -13.94 10.27
C VAL A 201 -8.68 -15.44 10.32
N ARG A 202 -9.21 -16.06 9.25
CA ARG A 202 -9.37 -17.53 9.18
C ARG A 202 -8.03 -18.27 9.23
N ALA A 203 -7.00 -17.75 8.55
CA ALA A 203 -5.66 -18.34 8.57
C ALA A 203 -5.00 -18.25 9.95
N ALA A 204 -5.34 -17.23 10.74
CA ALA A 204 -4.94 -17.10 12.14
C ALA A 204 -5.69 -18.06 13.08
N GLY A 205 -6.68 -18.80 12.59
CA GLY A 205 -7.54 -19.66 13.42
C GLY A 205 -8.52 -18.89 14.32
N LEU A 206 -8.75 -17.61 14.03
CA LEU A 206 -9.65 -16.76 14.83
C LEU A 206 -11.10 -16.90 14.34
N ASP A 207 -12.03 -16.89 15.32
CA ASP A 207 -13.44 -16.76 15.00
C ASP A 207 -13.76 -15.32 14.58
N MET A 208 -14.48 -15.16 13.46
CA MET A 208 -14.77 -13.85 12.89
C MET A 208 -15.61 -12.97 13.82
N THR A 209 -16.58 -13.56 14.54
CA THR A 209 -17.44 -12.81 15.45
C THR A 209 -16.63 -12.29 16.63
N SER A 210 -15.84 -13.16 17.26
CA SER A 210 -14.95 -12.79 18.36
C SER A 210 -13.92 -11.74 17.93
N PHE A 211 -13.33 -11.90 16.76
CA PHE A 211 -12.40 -10.93 16.18
C PHE A 211 -13.04 -9.55 15.99
N LEU A 212 -14.23 -9.48 15.38
CA LEU A 212 -14.93 -8.21 15.16
C LEU A 212 -15.38 -7.57 16.49
N THR A 213 -15.79 -8.38 17.47
CA THR A 213 -16.13 -7.89 18.81
C THR A 213 -14.91 -7.23 19.45
N SER A 214 -13.76 -7.90 19.43
CA SER A 214 -12.49 -7.35 19.94
C SER A 214 -12.13 -6.03 19.24
N VAL A 215 -12.20 -5.98 17.90
CA VAL A 215 -11.93 -4.77 17.14
C VAL A 215 -12.87 -3.61 17.54
N ILE A 216 -14.17 -3.87 17.73
CA ILE A 216 -15.15 -2.83 18.07
C ILE A 216 -14.95 -2.32 19.50
N GLU A 217 -14.67 -3.21 20.45
CA GLU A 217 -14.51 -2.86 21.86
C GLU A 217 -13.19 -2.11 22.14
N ASN A 218 -12.19 -2.28 21.28
CA ASN A 218 -10.86 -1.67 21.41
C ASN A 218 -10.58 -0.53 20.39
N SER A 219 -11.63 0.03 19.76
CA SER A 219 -11.53 1.11 18.76
C SER A 219 -11.79 2.50 19.32
#